data_f8fabb955f93ff664b8508be2a0091f7
#
_entry.id   f8fabb955f93ff664b8508be2a0091f7
#
_cell.length_a   1.000
_cell.length_b   1.000
_cell.length_c   1.000
_cell.angle_alpha   90.00
_cell.angle_beta   90.00
_cell.angle_gamma   90.00
#
_symmetry.space_group_name_H-M   'P 1'
#
loop_
_entity.id
_entity.type
_entity.pdbx_description
1 polymer ?
#
loop_
_entity_poly.entity_id
_entity_poly.type
_entity_poly.pdbx_seq_one_letter_code
_entity_poly.pdbx_strand_id
1 'polypeptide(L)'
;MSGSRGLVAGLXNHLWSAPSTSCKMCWLLLWGVLHTCPTQASVLLAQQLPQQVTSPGYPEPYLKGQESHTDIEAPEGFAVRLVFQDFDLEPSPDCEGDSVTISTRGTDAIRLCGQHSSSLESPPALREFVSLGRSLRLTFRTHSSPQNKMAHLHKGFLALYQAVAVTQPDGDSETVTTPGADPPRIQNCCQDPYYEAKQTGTFSCPSLGTWKDRQDGEEVPRCEPVCGRPVIPIVQNPKTFGSSPAKLGNFPWQAFTSIYGRGGGALLGDRWILTAAHTIYPKDSVYLRKDQSVEVFLGHTDIGELLKLGNHPVRRVVVHPDYRQHESHNFNGDIALLELQHSVPLGPNVLPICLPDNETLYHSGLWGYVSGFGVEMGWLTTKLKYSKLPVAPREACQAWLRQRQRTEVFSENMFCVGDEAQMNSVCQGDSGSVFVVWDNRTLHWVATGIVSWGVGCGKGYGFYTKVLNYVDWIKMVMEGKD
;
A
#
# COMPACT_ATOMS: atom_id res chain seq x y z
N MET A 1 -29.54 -54.35 -36.95
CA MET A 1 -30.13 -53.98 -38.23
C MET A 1 -29.64 -52.56 -38.46
N SER A 2 -28.57 -52.42 -39.18
CA SER A 2 -28.39 -52.05 -40.57
C SER A 2 -28.72 -50.58 -40.72
N GLY A 3 -27.96 -49.66 -41.21
CA GLY A 3 -26.74 -49.59 -42.02
C GLY A 3 -26.55 -48.13 -42.33
N SER A 4 -25.40 -47.75 -42.41
CA SER A 4 -24.46 -47.49 -43.49
C SER A 4 -24.63 -46.15 -44.23
N ARG A 5 -23.53 -45.41 -44.23
CA ARG A 5 -22.85 -44.70 -45.34
C ARG A 5 -23.43 -43.43 -45.97
N GLY A 6 -22.50 -42.49 -46.15
CA GLY A 6 -22.40 -41.60 -47.33
C GLY A 6 -21.82 -40.25 -47.01
N LEU A 7 -20.63 -40.08 -47.16
CA LEU A 7 -19.76 -39.25 -48.04
C LEU A 7 -20.44 -38.09 -48.79
N VAL A 8 -19.89 -36.88 -48.72
CA VAL A 8 -19.23 -36.18 -49.81
C VAL A 8 -18.97 -34.69 -49.48
N ALA A 9 -17.75 -34.30 -49.69
CA ALA A 9 -16.98 -33.10 -49.83
C ALA A 9 -17.65 -31.77 -50.32
N GLY A 10 -17.01 -30.68 -49.96
CA GLY A 10 -17.13 -29.40 -50.64
C GLY A 10 -16.60 -28.20 -49.89
N LEU A 11 -15.45 -27.90 -50.23
CA LEU A 11 -14.68 -26.63 -50.35
C LEU A 11 -15.29 -25.27 -49.94
N UNK A 12 -14.55 -24.50 -49.19
CA UNK A 12 -14.34 -23.37 -49.35
C UNK A 12 -13.66 -22.68 -48.47
N ASN A 13 -12.82 -22.09 -48.99
CA ASN A 13 -11.86 -21.08 -48.51
C ASN A 13 -12.54 -19.81 -48.01
N HIS A 14 -12.08 -19.32 -46.85
CA HIS A 14 -11.61 -17.91 -46.82
C HIS A 14 -10.77 -17.66 -45.55
N LEU A 15 -9.56 -17.16 -45.79
CA LEU A 15 -8.50 -16.67 -44.91
C LEU A 15 -8.91 -15.47 -44.10
N TRP A 16 -8.52 -15.48 -42.81
CA TRP A 16 -7.98 -14.28 -42.14
C TRP A 16 -6.89 -14.70 -41.17
N SER A 17 -5.69 -14.21 -41.41
CA SER A 17 -4.47 -14.48 -40.66
C SER A 17 -4.30 -13.51 -39.53
N ALA A 18 -4.02 -14.03 -38.35
CA ALA A 18 -3.44 -13.26 -37.26
C ALA A 18 -1.95 -13.60 -37.17
N PRO A 19 -1.04 -12.63 -36.94
CA PRO A 19 0.37 -12.97 -36.85
C PRO A 19 0.71 -13.42 -35.43
N SER A 20 1.08 -14.66 -35.28
CA SER A 20 1.77 -15.17 -34.12
C SER A 20 3.27 -15.09 -34.36
N THR A 21 3.95 -14.25 -33.62
CA THR A 21 5.42 -14.26 -33.60
C THR A 21 5.90 -15.37 -32.68
N SER A 22 6.06 -16.55 -33.20
CA SER A 22 6.88 -17.57 -32.58
C SER A 22 8.23 -17.61 -33.30
N CYS A 23 9.29 -17.32 -32.54
CA CYS A 23 10.65 -17.47 -33.03
C CYS A 23 10.95 -18.96 -33.17
N LYS A 24 10.80 -19.49 -34.39
CA LYS A 24 11.23 -20.85 -34.70
C LYS A 24 12.70 -20.86 -35.11
N MET A 25 13.45 -21.73 -34.45
CA MET A 25 14.85 -22.08 -34.72
C MET A 25 15.20 -22.11 -36.20
N CYS A 26 16.18 -21.30 -36.61
CA CYS A 26 16.92 -21.51 -37.84
C CYS A 26 18.13 -22.39 -37.55
N TRP A 27 18.06 -23.63 -37.98
CA TRP A 27 19.26 -24.47 -38.20
C TRP A 27 19.76 -24.15 -39.62
N LEU A 28 20.97 -23.70 -39.72
CA LEU A 28 21.99 -24.14 -40.69
C LEU A 28 23.13 -23.13 -40.83
N LEU A 29 24.31 -23.62 -40.46
CA LEU A 29 25.64 -23.46 -41.01
C LEU A 29 26.40 -22.14 -40.85
N LEU A 30 27.39 -22.24 -39.95
CA LEU A 30 28.78 -21.74 -40.10
C LEU A 30 29.03 -20.26 -40.35
N TRP A 31 29.76 -19.75 -39.45
CA TRP A 31 30.58 -18.56 -39.26
C TRP A 31 30.09 -17.70 -38.06
N GLY A 32 30.98 -17.70 -37.06
CA GLY A 32 30.74 -17.05 -35.81
C GLY A 32 30.53 -15.55 -35.90
N VAL A 33 29.32 -15.14 -35.74
CA VAL A 33 28.97 -13.80 -35.30
C VAL A 33 28.19 -13.97 -34.00
N LEU A 34 28.81 -13.63 -32.91
CA LEU A 34 28.13 -13.48 -31.62
C LEU A 34 27.01 -12.46 -31.80
N HIS A 35 25.79 -12.93 -32.01
CA HIS A 35 24.61 -12.09 -31.90
C HIS A 35 24.38 -11.89 -30.40
N THR A 36 24.93 -10.84 -29.86
CA THR A 36 24.45 -10.31 -28.58
C THR A 36 22.98 -9.93 -28.77
N CYS A 37 22.09 -10.56 -28.06
CA CYS A 37 20.69 -10.09 -27.98
C CYS A 37 20.73 -8.61 -27.60
N PRO A 38 20.03 -7.75 -28.32
CA PRO A 38 19.96 -6.34 -27.93
C PRO A 38 19.36 -6.24 -26.54
N THR A 39 20.07 -5.64 -25.63
CA THR A 39 19.56 -5.28 -24.30
C THR A 39 18.32 -4.42 -24.50
N GLN A 40 17.22 -4.94 -24.04
CA GLN A 40 15.92 -4.27 -24.22
C GLN A 40 15.86 -3.06 -23.27
N ALA A 41 16.15 -1.89 -23.82
CA ALA A 41 15.99 -0.64 -23.08
C ALA A 41 14.50 -0.29 -23.05
N SER A 42 13.92 -0.19 -21.86
CA SER A 42 12.55 0.29 -21.66
C SER A 42 12.57 1.79 -21.34
N VAL A 43 11.69 2.54 -21.98
CA VAL A 43 11.52 3.97 -21.68
C VAL A 43 10.19 4.13 -20.92
N LEU A 44 10.26 4.70 -19.72
CA LEU A 44 9.13 4.99 -18.86
C LEU A 44 8.90 6.50 -18.81
N LEU A 45 7.64 6.91 -18.89
CA LEU A 45 7.29 8.34 -18.79
C LEU A 45 6.84 8.65 -17.37
N ALA A 46 7.57 9.54 -16.71
CA ALA A 46 7.25 9.97 -15.36
C ALA A 46 6.05 10.91 -15.35
N GLN A 47 5.11 10.65 -14.46
CA GLN A 47 3.93 11.48 -14.21
C GLN A 47 4.10 12.20 -12.86
N GLN A 48 3.24 13.15 -12.57
CA GLN A 48 3.28 13.86 -11.28
C GLN A 48 2.94 12.93 -10.11
N LEU A 49 2.13 11.89 -10.35
CA LEU A 49 1.86 10.86 -9.36
C LEU A 49 2.97 9.81 -9.37
N PRO A 50 3.39 9.31 -8.20
CA PRO A 50 4.44 8.29 -8.15
C PRO A 50 4.04 7.02 -8.88
N GLN A 51 4.99 6.48 -9.64
CA GLN A 51 4.87 5.26 -10.43
C GLN A 51 5.95 4.27 -9.96
N GLN A 52 5.72 2.99 -10.19
CA GLN A 52 6.59 1.92 -9.70
C GLN A 52 7.53 1.42 -10.79
N VAL A 53 8.80 1.16 -10.42
CA VAL A 53 9.78 0.45 -11.23
C VAL A 53 10.48 -0.59 -10.36
N THR A 54 10.72 -1.79 -10.92
CA THR A 54 11.35 -2.91 -10.20
C THR A 54 12.49 -3.51 -11.02
N SER A 55 13.40 -4.22 -10.32
CA SER A 55 14.31 -5.13 -10.99
C SER A 55 13.54 -6.29 -11.65
N PRO A 56 14.11 -6.90 -12.72
CA PRO A 56 13.47 -8.05 -13.35
C PRO A 56 13.21 -9.18 -12.35
N GLY A 57 11.98 -9.67 -12.32
CA GLY A 57 11.55 -10.78 -11.46
C GLY A 57 11.13 -10.41 -10.05
N TYR A 58 11.38 -9.18 -9.58
CA TYR A 58 10.97 -8.75 -8.24
C TYR A 58 9.48 -9.06 -7.98
N PRO A 59 9.07 -9.60 -6.82
CA PRO A 59 9.85 -9.84 -5.58
C PRO A 59 10.50 -11.22 -5.47
N GLU A 60 10.48 -12.02 -6.53
CA GLU A 60 11.19 -13.29 -6.56
C GLU A 60 12.70 -13.03 -6.72
N PRO A 61 13.55 -13.96 -6.26
CA PRO A 61 14.99 -13.78 -6.40
C PRO A 61 15.44 -13.59 -7.86
N TYR A 62 16.28 -12.59 -8.08
CA TYR A 62 16.77 -12.30 -9.42
C TYR A 62 17.78 -13.34 -9.91
N LEU A 63 17.88 -13.46 -11.21
CA LEU A 63 18.84 -14.37 -11.87
C LEU A 63 20.21 -13.72 -12.00
N LYS A 64 21.28 -14.52 -11.95
CA LYS A 64 22.65 -14.06 -12.18
C LYS A 64 22.92 -13.87 -13.67
N GLY A 65 23.85 -12.96 -13.98
CA GLY A 65 24.26 -12.68 -15.36
C GLY A 65 23.24 -11.86 -16.15
N GLN A 66 22.38 -11.11 -15.47
CA GLN A 66 21.40 -10.22 -16.11
C GLN A 66 21.91 -8.78 -16.18
N GLU A 67 21.50 -8.09 -17.23
CA GLU A 67 21.67 -6.65 -17.35
C GLU A 67 20.41 -6.06 -17.97
N SER A 68 19.85 -5.03 -17.33
CA SER A 68 18.68 -4.32 -17.83
C SER A 68 18.86 -2.82 -17.67
N HIS A 69 18.34 -2.07 -18.65
CA HIS A 69 18.39 -0.61 -18.67
C HIS A 69 16.96 -0.08 -18.71
N THR A 70 16.67 0.86 -17.84
CA THR A 70 15.38 1.56 -17.81
C THR A 70 15.65 3.07 -17.85
N ASP A 71 15.22 3.71 -18.91
CA ASP A 71 15.24 5.15 -19.04
C ASP A 71 13.93 5.73 -18.53
N ILE A 72 13.98 6.70 -17.64
CA ILE A 72 12.81 7.37 -17.11
C ILE A 72 12.86 8.82 -17.59
N GLU A 73 11.82 9.28 -18.27
CA GLU A 73 11.74 10.63 -18.82
C GLU A 73 10.56 11.40 -18.20
N ALA A 74 10.84 12.61 -17.74
CA ALA A 74 9.83 13.55 -17.27
C ALA A 74 9.39 14.49 -18.40
N PRO A 75 8.20 15.10 -18.30
CA PRO A 75 7.79 16.16 -19.22
C PRO A 75 8.75 17.35 -19.20
N GLU A 76 8.66 18.21 -20.21
CA GLU A 76 9.46 19.42 -20.27
C GLU A 76 9.18 20.32 -19.06
N GLY A 77 10.24 20.84 -18.42
CA GLY A 77 10.13 21.65 -17.20
C GLY A 77 10.13 20.82 -15.91
N PHE A 78 10.24 19.49 -16.02
CA PHE A 78 10.23 18.59 -14.84
C PHE A 78 11.53 17.78 -14.79
N ALA A 79 11.91 17.41 -13.58
CA ALA A 79 12.96 16.42 -13.29
C ALA A 79 12.32 15.08 -12.89
N VAL A 80 13.11 14.02 -12.90
CA VAL A 80 12.71 12.70 -12.39
C VAL A 80 13.17 12.57 -10.94
N ARG A 81 12.23 12.35 -10.04
CA ARG A 81 12.49 11.97 -8.64
C ARG A 81 12.37 10.46 -8.53
N LEU A 82 13.36 9.81 -7.91
CA LEU A 82 13.41 8.36 -7.70
C LEU A 82 13.67 8.07 -6.22
N VAL A 83 12.89 7.16 -5.63
CA VAL A 83 13.04 6.76 -4.21
C VAL A 83 12.93 5.23 -4.12
N PHE A 84 13.96 4.57 -3.59
CA PHE A 84 13.91 3.12 -3.34
C PHE A 84 13.04 2.82 -2.12
N GLN A 85 12.12 1.86 -2.29
CA GLN A 85 11.22 1.39 -1.25
C GLN A 85 11.68 0.05 -0.67
N ASP A 86 12.31 -0.75 -1.50
CA ASP A 86 12.87 -2.04 -1.10
C ASP A 86 14.15 -2.24 -1.90
N PHE A 87 15.20 -2.71 -1.24
CA PHE A 87 16.51 -2.87 -1.87
C PHE A 87 17.25 -4.03 -1.23
N ASP A 88 17.51 -5.07 -2.02
CA ASP A 88 18.14 -6.31 -1.57
C ASP A 88 18.99 -6.89 -2.70
N LEU A 89 20.24 -6.44 -2.80
CA LEU A 89 21.23 -6.95 -3.74
C LEU A 89 22.42 -7.57 -3.00
N GLU A 90 23.08 -8.52 -3.64
CA GLU A 90 24.30 -9.12 -3.08
C GLU A 90 25.36 -8.02 -2.85
N PRO A 91 25.86 -7.88 -1.59
CA PRO A 91 26.87 -6.87 -1.30
C PRO A 91 28.24 -7.28 -1.86
N SER A 92 28.97 -6.31 -2.40
CA SER A 92 30.33 -6.51 -2.86
C SER A 92 31.15 -5.23 -2.67
N PRO A 93 32.50 -5.32 -2.55
CA PRO A 93 33.32 -4.13 -2.46
C PRO A 93 33.08 -3.22 -3.67
N ASP A 94 32.87 -1.93 -3.42
CA ASP A 94 32.63 -0.89 -4.43
C ASP A 94 31.48 -1.23 -5.41
N CYS A 95 30.58 -2.15 -5.01
CA CYS A 95 29.45 -2.64 -5.80
C CYS A 95 29.86 -3.14 -7.21
N GLU A 96 31.02 -3.78 -7.31
CA GLU A 96 31.54 -4.32 -8.59
C GLU A 96 30.76 -5.57 -9.04
N GLY A 97 30.13 -6.28 -8.11
CA GLY A 97 29.29 -7.44 -8.38
C GLY A 97 27.90 -7.05 -8.87
N ASP A 98 26.90 -7.42 -8.08
CA ASP A 98 25.51 -7.06 -8.37
C ASP A 98 25.28 -5.59 -8.00
N SER A 99 24.67 -4.81 -8.88
CA SER A 99 24.51 -3.37 -8.64
C SER A 99 23.32 -2.76 -9.38
N VAL A 100 22.83 -1.66 -8.81
CA VAL A 100 21.98 -0.70 -9.50
C VAL A 100 22.78 0.58 -9.69
N THR A 101 22.93 1.00 -10.93
CA THR A 101 23.58 2.26 -11.27
C THR A 101 22.55 3.29 -11.68
N ILE A 102 22.58 4.45 -11.04
CA ILE A 102 21.73 5.60 -11.35
C ILE A 102 22.59 6.62 -12.08
N SER A 103 22.20 6.99 -13.28
CA SER A 103 22.91 8.02 -14.05
C SER A 103 21.93 9.07 -14.57
N THR A 104 22.33 10.32 -14.48
CA THR A 104 21.64 11.47 -15.07
C THR A 104 22.63 12.22 -15.95
N ARG A 105 22.13 12.97 -16.92
CA ARG A 105 23.03 13.76 -17.81
C ARG A 105 23.77 14.81 -16.97
N GLY A 106 25.11 14.75 -17.03
CA GLY A 106 25.99 15.75 -16.42
C GLY A 106 26.44 15.46 -14.99
N THR A 107 26.17 14.28 -14.44
CA THR A 107 26.69 13.85 -13.13
C THR A 107 27.39 12.51 -13.20
N ASP A 108 28.26 12.25 -12.23
CA ASP A 108 28.86 10.94 -12.05
C ASP A 108 27.77 9.91 -11.69
N ALA A 109 27.90 8.72 -12.25
CA ALA A 109 26.95 7.63 -12.00
C ALA A 109 27.08 7.13 -10.55
N ILE A 110 25.95 7.00 -9.87
CA ILE A 110 25.88 6.48 -8.50
C ILE A 110 25.60 4.98 -8.57
N ARG A 111 26.45 4.18 -7.95
CA ARG A 111 26.31 2.72 -7.91
C ARG A 111 25.92 2.26 -6.51
N LEU A 112 24.91 1.38 -6.41
CA LEU A 112 24.32 0.90 -5.16
C LEU A 112 24.28 -0.63 -5.15
N CYS A 113 24.54 -1.24 -3.98
CA CYS A 113 24.39 -2.68 -3.72
C CYS A 113 24.15 -2.92 -2.22
N GLY A 114 23.96 -4.18 -1.81
CA GLY A 114 23.74 -4.56 -0.41
C GLY A 114 22.28 -4.62 -0.02
N GLN A 115 22.02 -4.73 1.29
CA GLN A 115 20.68 -4.86 1.84
C GLN A 115 20.31 -3.66 2.73
N HIS A 116 19.03 -3.37 2.79
CA HIS A 116 18.46 -2.31 3.64
C HIS A 116 18.69 -2.52 5.14
N SER A 117 18.95 -3.73 5.58
CA SER A 117 18.90 -4.10 7.01
C SER A 117 20.25 -4.15 7.73
N SER A 118 21.36 -3.83 7.11
CA SER A 118 22.66 -3.86 7.79
C SER A 118 22.92 -2.54 8.51
N SER A 119 23.06 -2.62 9.83
CA SER A 119 23.23 -1.47 10.72
C SER A 119 24.62 -0.79 10.65
N LEU A 120 25.46 -1.17 9.71
CA LEU A 120 26.88 -0.73 9.67
C LEU A 120 27.26 0.23 8.55
N GLU A 121 26.38 0.46 7.58
CA GLU A 121 26.59 1.47 6.53
C GLU A 121 25.25 2.12 6.18
N SER A 122 25.26 3.43 5.98
CA SER A 122 24.05 4.19 5.66
C SER A 122 23.25 3.55 4.54
N PRO A 123 22.03 3.10 4.78
CA PRO A 123 21.27 2.37 3.76
C PRO A 123 20.92 3.28 2.59
N PRO A 124 21.07 2.80 1.35
CA PRO A 124 20.62 3.57 0.19
C PRO A 124 19.09 3.74 0.12
N ALA A 125 18.38 3.05 0.98
CA ALA A 125 16.91 2.96 0.94
C ALA A 125 16.17 4.25 1.26
N LEU A 126 16.85 5.26 1.79
CA LEU A 126 16.22 6.56 2.07
C LEU A 126 16.81 7.68 1.20
N ARG A 127 17.69 7.34 0.26
CA ARG A 127 18.20 8.37 -0.64
C ARG A 127 17.21 8.64 -1.76
N GLU A 128 16.80 9.87 -1.76
CA GLU A 128 16.04 10.47 -2.86
C GLU A 128 17.03 10.91 -3.93
N PHE A 129 16.76 10.50 -5.15
CA PHE A 129 17.56 10.88 -6.31
C PHE A 129 16.70 11.76 -7.21
N VAL A 130 17.17 12.97 -7.48
CA VAL A 130 16.48 13.88 -8.40
C VAL A 130 17.43 14.14 -9.57
N SER A 131 16.98 13.92 -10.80
CA SER A 131 17.78 14.17 -11.98
C SER A 131 18.03 15.66 -12.19
N LEU A 132 19.20 16.02 -12.69
CA LEU A 132 19.52 17.42 -13.05
C LEU A 132 18.74 17.91 -14.28
N GLY A 133 18.25 16.98 -15.10
CA GLY A 133 17.41 17.26 -16.26
C GLY A 133 16.21 16.34 -16.28
N ARG A 134 15.52 16.32 -17.41
CA ARG A 134 14.27 15.56 -17.55
C ARG A 134 14.44 14.04 -17.66
N SER A 135 15.68 13.50 -17.58
CA SER A 135 15.91 12.07 -17.77
C SER A 135 16.81 11.46 -16.69
N LEU A 136 16.52 10.22 -16.34
CA LEU A 136 17.27 9.42 -15.38
C LEU A 136 17.37 7.99 -15.95
N ARG A 137 18.55 7.40 -15.92
CA ARG A 137 18.75 6.00 -16.34
C ARG A 137 19.06 5.13 -15.15
N LEU A 138 18.34 4.01 -15.03
CA LEU A 138 18.64 2.92 -14.11
C LEU A 138 19.26 1.78 -14.88
N THR A 139 20.44 1.32 -14.45
CA THR A 139 21.09 0.12 -14.97
C THR A 139 21.16 -0.89 -13.83
N PHE A 140 20.44 -2.00 -13.96
CA PHE A 140 20.54 -3.13 -13.05
C PHE A 140 21.43 -4.18 -13.67
N ARG A 141 22.46 -4.61 -12.92
CA ARG A 141 23.45 -5.58 -13.40
C ARG A 141 23.71 -6.61 -12.31
N THR A 142 23.76 -7.89 -12.70
CA THR A 142 24.10 -9.00 -11.82
C THR A 142 25.28 -9.76 -12.38
N HIS A 143 26.20 -10.16 -11.50
CA HIS A 143 27.41 -10.87 -11.87
C HIS A 143 27.11 -12.33 -12.22
N SER A 144 27.80 -12.86 -13.25
CA SER A 144 27.73 -14.28 -13.60
C SER A 144 28.74 -15.05 -12.73
N SER A 145 28.22 -15.85 -11.79
CA SER A 145 29.07 -16.68 -10.94
C SER A 145 28.96 -18.15 -11.37
N PRO A 146 30.12 -18.81 -11.59
CA PRO A 146 30.07 -20.22 -11.99
C PRO A 146 29.93 -21.22 -10.84
N GLN A 147 29.73 -20.78 -9.60
CA GLN A 147 29.62 -21.67 -8.45
C GLN A 147 28.22 -21.73 -7.88
N ASN A 148 27.64 -22.93 -7.94
CA ASN A 148 26.43 -23.33 -7.22
C ASN A 148 26.64 -23.30 -5.70
N LYS A 149 26.80 -22.13 -5.11
CA LYS A 149 26.61 -22.00 -3.67
C LYS A 149 25.17 -21.57 -3.46
N MET A 150 24.47 -22.32 -2.60
CA MET A 150 23.18 -21.87 -2.06
C MET A 150 23.43 -20.61 -1.23
N ALA A 151 23.73 -19.53 -1.94
CA ALA A 151 23.84 -18.20 -1.35
C ALA A 151 22.44 -17.68 -1.09
N HIS A 152 22.28 -16.84 -0.10
CA HIS A 152 21.04 -16.12 0.16
C HIS A 152 20.54 -15.53 -1.15
N LEU A 153 19.30 -15.89 -1.47
CA LEU A 153 18.68 -15.42 -2.72
C LEU A 153 18.20 -13.98 -2.50
N HIS A 154 18.77 -13.06 -3.25
CA HIS A 154 18.45 -11.65 -3.20
C HIS A 154 17.31 -11.33 -4.17
N LYS A 155 16.37 -10.49 -3.76
CA LYS A 155 15.12 -10.22 -4.51
C LYS A 155 15.21 -9.02 -5.47
N GLY A 156 16.25 -8.19 -5.35
CA GLY A 156 16.40 -7.01 -6.22
C GLY A 156 15.84 -5.75 -5.57
N PHE A 157 15.15 -4.93 -6.34
CA PHE A 157 14.64 -3.65 -5.81
C PHE A 157 13.23 -3.31 -6.29
N LEU A 158 12.59 -2.47 -5.48
CA LEU A 158 11.38 -1.74 -5.80
C LEU A 158 11.67 -0.25 -5.57
N ALA A 159 11.44 0.58 -6.57
CA ALA A 159 11.57 2.03 -6.46
C ALA A 159 10.33 2.73 -7.01
N LEU A 160 10.09 3.93 -6.51
CA LEU A 160 9.06 4.82 -7.03
C LEU A 160 9.74 5.97 -7.78
N TYR A 161 9.15 6.33 -8.91
CA TYR A 161 9.59 7.48 -9.69
C TYR A 161 8.42 8.39 -10.01
N GLN A 162 8.68 9.69 -10.11
CA GLN A 162 7.67 10.70 -10.45
C GLN A 162 8.32 11.93 -11.08
N ALA A 163 7.53 12.70 -11.82
CA ALA A 163 7.95 14.00 -12.35
C ALA A 163 7.79 15.06 -11.26
N VAL A 164 8.87 15.80 -10.97
CA VAL A 164 8.88 16.92 -10.01
C VAL A 164 9.31 18.19 -10.73
N ALA A 165 8.68 19.31 -10.40
CA ALA A 165 9.01 20.59 -11.03
C ALA A 165 10.46 21.00 -10.69
N VAL A 166 11.21 21.46 -11.70
CA VAL A 166 12.57 21.95 -11.50
C VAL A 166 12.50 23.39 -11.02
N THR A 167 12.81 23.61 -9.74
CA THR A 167 13.09 24.95 -9.25
C THR A 167 14.54 25.28 -9.58
N GLN A 168 14.77 26.12 -10.59
CA GLN A 168 16.11 26.62 -10.85
C GLN A 168 16.56 27.49 -9.67
N PRO A 169 17.77 27.27 -9.15
CA PRO A 169 18.37 28.25 -8.25
C PRO A 169 18.70 29.49 -9.07
N ASP A 170 18.04 30.58 -8.77
CA ASP A 170 18.29 31.85 -9.44
C ASP A 170 19.71 32.35 -9.16
N GLY A 171 20.56 32.25 -10.18
CA GLY A 171 21.77 33.05 -10.24
C GLY A 171 21.40 34.41 -10.76
N ASP A 172 21.84 35.45 -10.05
CA ASP A 172 21.74 36.87 -10.28
C ASP A 172 21.13 37.32 -11.61
N SER A 173 19.92 37.82 -11.58
CA SER A 173 19.39 38.70 -12.64
C SER A 173 18.38 39.63 -12.05
N GLU A 174 18.56 40.90 -12.43
CA GLU A 174 17.77 42.04 -12.04
C GLU A 174 16.27 41.81 -12.30
N THR A 175 15.48 42.24 -11.33
CA THR A 175 14.03 42.24 -11.32
C THR A 175 13.43 42.94 -12.54
N VAL A 176 12.81 42.18 -13.40
CA VAL A 176 11.70 42.71 -14.23
C VAL A 176 10.40 42.13 -13.67
N THR A 177 9.72 42.95 -12.91
CA THR A 177 8.39 42.67 -12.42
C THR A 177 7.41 42.66 -13.59
N THR A 178 7.00 41.52 -14.06
CA THR A 178 5.80 41.37 -14.88
C THR A 178 4.61 41.20 -13.94
N PRO A 179 3.60 42.09 -14.03
CA PRO A 179 2.39 41.97 -13.23
C PRO A 179 1.57 40.78 -13.80
N GLY A 180 1.31 39.80 -13.00
CA GLY A 180 0.40 38.72 -13.36
C GLY A 180 0.86 37.28 -13.12
N ALA A 181 2.01 37.06 -12.47
CA ALA A 181 2.40 35.71 -12.06
C ALA A 181 1.66 35.36 -10.76
N ASP A 182 0.90 34.30 -10.78
CA ASP A 182 0.33 33.72 -9.56
C ASP A 182 1.44 33.42 -8.54
N PRO A 183 1.24 33.76 -7.25
CA PRO A 183 2.23 33.42 -6.24
C PRO A 183 2.44 31.89 -6.18
N PRO A 184 3.67 31.44 -5.89
CA PRO A 184 3.95 30.00 -5.82
C PRO A 184 3.01 29.33 -4.82
N ARG A 185 2.34 28.31 -5.29
CA ARG A 185 1.34 27.59 -4.49
C ARG A 185 2.00 26.93 -3.28
N ILE A 186 1.33 26.97 -2.16
CA ILE A 186 1.71 26.43 -0.85
C ILE A 186 2.05 24.93 -0.86
N GLN A 187 1.66 24.22 -1.88
CA GLN A 187 1.79 22.77 -1.99
C GLN A 187 3.22 22.24 -1.84
N ASN A 188 4.22 23.08 -1.98
CA ASN A 188 5.63 22.63 -1.92
C ASN A 188 6.25 22.74 -0.52
N CYS A 189 5.54 23.28 0.48
CA CYS A 189 6.07 23.44 1.84
C CYS A 189 5.89 22.22 2.72
N CYS A 190 4.90 21.38 2.41
CA CYS A 190 4.68 20.11 3.07
C CYS A 190 5.34 18.99 2.25
N GLN A 191 5.56 17.83 2.83
CA GLN A 191 6.12 16.67 2.14
C GLN A 191 5.10 16.07 1.16
N ASP A 192 4.88 16.78 0.03
CA ASP A 192 4.02 16.30 -1.06
C ASP A 192 4.57 14.97 -1.62
N PRO A 193 3.74 13.95 -1.88
CA PRO A 193 2.28 13.95 -1.84
C PRO A 193 1.65 13.48 -0.50
N TYR A 194 2.44 13.28 0.54
CA TYR A 194 2.00 12.62 1.77
C TYR A 194 1.42 13.56 2.83
N TYR A 195 1.75 14.86 2.72
CA TYR A 195 1.23 15.90 3.60
C TYR A 195 0.72 17.08 2.77
N GLU A 196 -0.35 17.71 3.23
CA GLU A 196 -0.91 18.93 2.60
C GLU A 196 -1.08 20.04 3.63
N ALA A 197 -1.04 21.30 3.18
CA ALA A 197 -1.22 22.46 4.05
C ALA A 197 -2.70 22.69 4.37
N LYS A 198 -3.01 22.82 5.65
CA LYS A 198 -4.39 23.02 6.13
C LYS A 198 -4.93 24.44 5.90
N GLN A 199 -4.06 25.42 5.72
CA GLN A 199 -4.46 26.84 5.62
C GLN A 199 -4.26 27.39 4.20
N THR A 200 -5.27 28.12 3.74
CA THR A 200 -5.20 28.88 2.49
C THR A 200 -4.56 30.25 2.74
N GLY A 201 -3.29 30.40 2.40
CA GLY A 201 -2.55 31.67 2.50
C GLY A 201 -1.32 31.62 1.60
N THR A 202 -0.71 32.76 1.36
CA THR A 202 0.55 32.84 0.63
C THR A 202 1.71 32.73 1.64
N PHE A 203 2.35 31.58 1.66
CA PHE A 203 3.53 31.35 2.50
C PHE A 203 4.75 31.17 1.60
N SER A 204 5.89 31.74 2.00
CA SER A 204 7.16 31.50 1.31
C SER A 204 7.90 30.35 1.99
N CYS A 205 8.17 29.29 1.24
CA CYS A 205 8.97 28.19 1.74
C CYS A 205 10.45 28.56 1.75
N PRO A 206 11.17 28.34 2.85
CA PRO A 206 12.63 28.47 2.81
C PRO A 206 13.20 27.37 1.91
N SER A 207 14.22 27.71 1.14
CA SER A 207 14.83 26.86 0.11
C SER A 207 15.55 25.59 0.63
N LEU A 208 15.52 25.29 1.92
CA LEU A 208 16.25 24.19 2.56
C LEU A 208 15.41 23.35 3.54
N GLY A 209 14.12 23.27 3.39
CA GLY A 209 13.28 22.28 4.11
C GLY A 209 13.28 22.32 5.65
N THR A 210 13.95 23.30 6.25
CA THR A 210 13.93 23.53 7.70
C THR A 210 13.35 24.90 7.98
N TRP A 211 12.23 24.89 8.69
CA TRP A 211 11.62 26.11 9.19
C TRP A 211 12.56 26.73 10.22
N LYS A 212 13.13 27.89 9.90
CA LYS A 212 13.78 28.71 10.92
C LYS A 212 12.72 29.58 11.58
N ASP A 213 12.68 29.49 12.87
CA ASP A 213 11.88 30.36 13.74
C ASP A 213 12.18 31.82 13.37
N ARG A 214 11.29 32.46 12.62
CA ARG A 214 11.37 33.89 12.36
C ARG A 214 10.61 34.61 13.47
N GLN A 215 11.27 35.54 14.08
CA GLN A 215 10.76 36.35 15.18
C GLN A 215 9.63 37.33 14.77
N ASP A 216 9.11 37.20 13.57
CA ASP A 216 8.12 38.17 13.03
C ASP A 216 6.78 37.46 12.70
N GLY A 217 6.09 36.98 13.70
CA GLY A 217 4.64 36.71 13.71
C GLY A 217 3.96 36.02 12.53
N GLU A 218 4.70 35.41 11.60
CA GLU A 218 4.13 34.62 10.51
C GLU A 218 3.81 33.21 11.00
N GLU A 219 2.53 32.84 10.95
CA GLU A 219 2.09 31.48 11.29
C GLU A 219 2.68 30.48 10.31
N VAL A 220 3.39 29.50 10.84
CA VAL A 220 3.92 28.37 10.07
C VAL A 220 2.75 27.51 9.59
N PRO A 221 2.63 27.22 8.29
CA PRO A 221 1.52 26.38 7.82
C PRO A 221 1.59 24.99 8.44
N ARG A 222 0.48 24.55 9.00
CA ARG A 222 0.37 23.23 9.59
C ARG A 222 0.15 22.20 8.48
N CYS A 223 1.10 21.29 8.32
CA CYS A 223 1.00 20.18 7.37
C CYS A 223 0.23 19.02 7.99
N GLU A 224 -0.79 18.51 7.31
CA GLU A 224 -1.58 17.36 7.75
C GLU A 224 -1.38 16.19 6.79
N PRO A 225 -1.34 14.96 7.31
CA PRO A 225 -1.23 13.76 6.46
C PRO A 225 -2.40 13.63 5.48
N VAL A 226 -2.09 13.35 4.22
CA VAL A 226 -3.10 13.06 3.18
C VAL A 226 -3.58 11.61 3.36
N CYS A 227 -4.87 11.42 3.53
CA CYS A 227 -5.46 10.10 3.76
C CYS A 227 -6.06 9.48 2.50
N GLY A 228 -6.21 8.15 2.49
CA GLY A 228 -7.03 7.43 1.53
C GLY A 228 -6.57 7.43 0.08
N ARG A 229 -5.30 7.74 -0.18
CA ARG A 229 -4.73 7.81 -1.53
C ARG A 229 -3.54 6.86 -1.68
N PRO A 230 -3.77 5.55 -1.82
CA PRO A 230 -2.66 4.62 -2.04
C PRO A 230 -1.98 4.91 -3.38
N VAL A 231 -0.66 4.86 -3.36
CA VAL A 231 0.18 5.07 -4.57
C VAL A 231 -0.02 3.93 -5.57
N ILE A 232 -0.19 2.71 -5.04
CA ILE A 232 -0.43 1.51 -5.85
C ILE A 232 -1.93 1.20 -5.80
N PRO A 233 -2.68 1.46 -6.88
CA PRO A 233 -4.12 1.24 -6.86
C PRO A 233 -4.47 -0.24 -6.76
N ILE A 234 -5.59 -0.52 -6.12
CA ILE A 234 -6.14 -1.87 -6.05
C ILE A 234 -6.71 -2.19 -7.45
N VAL A 235 -6.01 -3.04 -8.19
CA VAL A 235 -6.45 -3.44 -9.52
C VAL A 235 -7.52 -4.53 -9.37
N GLN A 236 -8.73 -4.18 -9.75
CA GLN A 236 -9.84 -5.14 -9.74
C GLN A 236 -9.65 -6.18 -10.83
N ASN A 237 -9.43 -7.42 -10.43
CA ASN A 237 -9.53 -8.53 -11.37
C ASN A 237 -10.97 -9.04 -11.29
N PRO A 238 -11.78 -8.83 -12.34
CA PRO A 238 -13.21 -9.15 -12.26
C PRO A 238 -13.53 -10.65 -12.16
N LYS A 239 -12.53 -11.51 -12.26
CA LYS A 239 -12.71 -12.96 -12.30
C LYS A 239 -12.34 -13.71 -11.00
N THR A 240 -11.88 -13.02 -9.97
CA THR A 240 -11.51 -13.69 -8.71
C THR A 240 -12.63 -13.59 -7.69
N PHE A 241 -13.33 -14.70 -7.48
CA PHE A 241 -14.14 -14.92 -6.30
C PHE A 241 -13.20 -15.42 -5.20
N GLY A 242 -13.26 -14.80 -4.05
CA GLY A 242 -12.43 -15.18 -2.90
C GLY A 242 -11.45 -14.09 -2.48
N SER A 243 -10.54 -14.47 -1.61
CA SER A 243 -9.47 -13.58 -1.18
C SER A 243 -8.36 -13.54 -2.24
N SER A 244 -7.79 -12.37 -2.42
CA SER A 244 -6.68 -12.12 -3.34
C SER A 244 -5.45 -11.65 -2.56
N PRO A 245 -4.23 -12.01 -3.01
CA PRO A 245 -3.03 -11.48 -2.38
C PRO A 245 -2.90 -9.98 -2.65
N ALA A 246 -2.59 -9.20 -1.62
CA ALA A 246 -2.35 -7.77 -1.75
C ALA A 246 -0.92 -7.51 -2.25
N LYS A 247 -0.77 -6.55 -3.15
CA LYS A 247 0.54 -6.02 -3.54
C LYS A 247 0.99 -4.98 -2.52
N LEU A 248 2.29 -4.85 -2.36
CA LEU A 248 2.88 -3.82 -1.51
C LEU A 248 2.38 -2.44 -1.95
N GLY A 249 1.86 -1.66 -1.01
CA GLY A 249 1.28 -0.34 -1.28
C GLY A 249 -0.20 -0.31 -1.64
N ASN A 250 -0.88 -1.47 -1.82
CA ASN A 250 -2.33 -1.47 -2.08
C ASN A 250 -3.14 -0.96 -0.88
N PHE A 251 -2.75 -1.37 0.32
CA PHE A 251 -3.41 -1.02 1.59
C PHE A 251 -2.37 -0.41 2.54
N PRO A 252 -1.88 0.81 2.25
CA PRO A 252 -0.76 1.38 3.01
C PRO A 252 -1.13 1.77 4.44
N TRP A 253 -2.42 1.80 4.76
CA TRP A 253 -2.94 2.01 6.11
C TRP A 253 -2.98 0.74 6.96
N GLN A 254 -2.81 -0.45 6.34
CA GLN A 254 -2.97 -1.72 7.05
C GLN A 254 -1.91 -1.90 8.13
N ALA A 255 -2.36 -2.03 9.37
CA ALA A 255 -1.53 -2.40 10.51
C ALA A 255 -1.73 -3.89 10.82
N PHE A 256 -0.64 -4.56 11.18
CA PHE A 256 -0.67 -5.86 11.84
C PHE A 256 -0.50 -5.61 13.34
N THR A 257 -1.40 -6.14 14.15
CA THR A 257 -1.34 -6.02 15.61
C THR A 257 -1.16 -7.40 16.23
N SER A 258 -0.38 -7.45 17.32
CA SER A 258 -0.15 -8.66 18.10
C SER A 258 -0.34 -8.33 19.57
N ILE A 259 -1.35 -8.92 20.19
CA ILE A 259 -1.68 -8.72 21.61
C ILE A 259 -1.96 -10.09 22.25
N TYR A 260 -3.18 -10.61 22.11
CA TYR A 260 -3.57 -11.96 22.52
C TYR A 260 -3.60 -12.93 21.34
N GLY A 261 -3.16 -12.49 20.19
CA GLY A 261 -3.18 -13.20 18.93
C GLY A 261 -3.04 -12.19 17.82
N ARG A 262 -3.26 -12.63 16.60
CA ARG A 262 -3.21 -11.77 15.44
C ARG A 262 -4.45 -10.88 15.36
N GLY A 263 -4.24 -9.63 15.02
CA GLY A 263 -5.29 -8.68 14.70
C GLY A 263 -4.81 -7.70 13.64
N GLY A 264 -5.71 -6.87 13.21
CA GLY A 264 -5.47 -5.81 12.26
C GLY A 264 -5.85 -4.45 12.82
N GLY A 265 -5.58 -3.44 12.03
CA GLY A 265 -5.97 -2.06 12.30
C GLY A 265 -5.66 -1.21 11.11
N ALA A 266 -5.92 0.09 11.24
CA ALA A 266 -5.65 1.05 10.17
C ALA A 266 -5.05 2.33 10.73
N LEU A 267 -4.02 2.83 10.04
CA LEU A 267 -3.37 4.10 10.41
C LEU A 267 -4.32 5.27 10.16
N LEU A 268 -4.50 6.12 11.19
CA LEU A 268 -5.16 7.42 11.11
C LEU A 268 -4.12 8.52 11.36
N GLY A 269 -4.06 9.49 10.47
CA GLY A 269 -2.99 10.49 10.52
C GLY A 269 -1.63 9.80 10.41
N ASP A 270 -0.67 10.23 11.22
CA ASP A 270 0.67 9.61 11.24
C ASP A 270 1.01 8.98 12.59
N ARG A 271 0.05 8.90 13.52
CA ARG A 271 0.35 8.53 14.92
C ARG A 271 -0.71 7.64 15.58
N TRP A 272 -1.85 7.35 14.95
CA TRP A 272 -2.94 6.62 15.57
C TRP A 272 -3.28 5.37 14.77
N ILE A 273 -3.66 4.30 15.48
CA ILE A 273 -4.19 3.07 14.87
C ILE A 273 -5.63 2.88 15.32
N LEU A 274 -6.54 2.79 14.37
CA LEU A 274 -7.93 2.43 14.55
C LEU A 274 -8.04 0.90 14.53
N THR A 275 -8.67 0.31 15.55
CA THR A 275 -8.84 -1.15 15.65
C THR A 275 -10.13 -1.49 16.42
N ALA A 276 -10.42 -2.78 16.60
CA ALA A 276 -11.55 -3.26 17.41
C ALA A 276 -11.13 -3.40 18.88
N ALA A 277 -12.03 -3.04 19.79
CA ALA A 277 -11.77 -3.15 21.23
C ALA A 277 -11.56 -4.61 21.68
N HIS A 278 -12.25 -5.56 21.05
CA HIS A 278 -12.13 -6.98 21.42
C HIS A 278 -10.76 -7.59 21.09
N THR A 279 -9.96 -6.96 20.25
CA THR A 279 -8.57 -7.40 19.99
C THR A 279 -7.66 -7.12 21.19
N ILE A 280 -8.00 -6.10 21.98
CA ILE A 280 -7.25 -5.65 23.15
C ILE A 280 -7.84 -6.28 24.42
N TYR A 281 -9.15 -6.26 24.55
CA TYR A 281 -9.88 -6.84 25.67
C TYR A 281 -10.86 -7.90 25.14
N PRO A 282 -10.38 -9.13 24.89
CA PRO A 282 -11.22 -10.18 24.32
C PRO A 282 -12.46 -10.48 25.17
N LYS A 283 -13.55 -10.85 24.51
CA LYS A 283 -14.81 -11.21 25.18
C LYS A 283 -14.60 -12.40 26.12
N ASP A 284 -15.17 -12.29 27.31
CA ASP A 284 -15.18 -13.35 28.35
C ASP A 284 -13.77 -13.85 28.75
N SER A 285 -12.75 -13.05 28.55
CA SER A 285 -11.40 -13.40 28.98
C SER A 285 -11.23 -13.19 30.49
N VAL A 286 -10.90 -14.26 31.18
CA VAL A 286 -10.69 -14.25 32.64
C VAL A 286 -9.27 -13.83 32.99
N TYR A 287 -8.35 -13.89 32.05
CA TYR A 287 -6.92 -13.64 32.28
C TYR A 287 -6.44 -12.36 31.61
N LEU A 288 -6.56 -11.25 32.34
CA LEU A 288 -5.87 -10.01 31.98
C LEU A 288 -4.44 -10.11 32.53
N ARG A 289 -3.51 -10.51 31.71
CA ARG A 289 -2.09 -10.31 32.03
C ARG A 289 -1.82 -8.82 31.92
N LYS A 290 -1.51 -8.21 33.04
CA LYS A 290 -1.20 -6.77 33.15
C LYS A 290 0.06 -6.34 32.37
N ASP A 291 0.83 -7.30 31.83
CA ASP A 291 2.16 -7.06 31.29
C ASP A 291 2.27 -7.33 29.79
N GLN A 292 1.15 -7.53 29.07
CA GLN A 292 1.23 -7.74 27.61
C GLN A 292 1.29 -6.39 26.88
N SER A 293 2.40 -6.19 26.19
CA SER A 293 2.58 -5.04 25.31
C SER A 293 1.77 -5.23 24.02
N VAL A 294 1.12 -4.16 23.57
CA VAL A 294 0.50 -4.10 22.27
C VAL A 294 1.58 -3.84 21.24
N GLU A 295 1.76 -4.75 20.30
CA GLU A 295 2.70 -4.59 19.20
C GLU A 295 1.97 -4.19 17.93
N VAL A 296 2.51 -3.17 17.24
CA VAL A 296 1.95 -2.62 15.99
C VAL A 296 3.03 -2.60 14.92
N PHE A 297 2.72 -3.14 13.76
CA PHE A 297 3.64 -3.20 12.62
C PHE A 297 2.96 -2.61 11.39
N LEU A 298 3.72 -1.82 10.61
CA LEU A 298 3.25 -1.11 9.41
C LEU A 298 4.30 -1.23 8.30
N GLY A 299 3.85 -1.14 7.05
CA GLY A 299 4.73 -0.89 5.92
C GLY A 299 5.05 -2.08 5.02
N HIS A 300 4.48 -3.26 5.27
CA HIS A 300 4.71 -4.41 4.39
C HIS A 300 3.49 -5.34 4.31
N THR A 301 3.45 -6.17 3.26
CA THR A 301 2.39 -7.17 3.04
C THR A 301 2.78 -8.58 3.49
N ASP A 302 3.95 -8.74 4.10
CA ASP A 302 4.44 -10.01 4.64
C ASP A 302 4.80 -9.84 6.12
N ILE A 303 4.29 -10.73 6.98
CA ILE A 303 4.53 -10.66 8.44
C ILE A 303 6.03 -10.78 8.76
N GLY A 304 6.76 -11.66 8.06
CA GLY A 304 8.19 -11.81 8.27
C GLY A 304 8.95 -10.51 8.00
N GLU A 305 8.56 -9.79 6.97
CA GLU A 305 9.15 -8.48 6.65
C GLU A 305 8.70 -7.40 7.65
N LEU A 306 7.43 -7.42 8.08
CA LEU A 306 6.93 -6.51 9.12
C LEU A 306 7.74 -6.65 10.42
N LEU A 307 8.03 -7.89 10.84
CA LEU A 307 8.82 -8.15 12.04
C LEU A 307 10.26 -7.62 11.91
N LYS A 308 10.83 -7.66 10.70
CA LYS A 308 12.17 -7.07 10.43
C LYS A 308 12.14 -5.54 10.47
N LEU A 309 11.06 -4.91 9.96
CA LEU A 309 10.89 -3.45 10.05
C LEU A 309 10.76 -2.97 11.49
N GLY A 310 10.24 -3.80 12.37
CA GLY A 310 10.15 -3.53 13.80
C GLY A 310 8.80 -3.02 14.27
N ASN A 311 8.59 -3.12 15.56
CA ASN A 311 7.38 -2.69 16.25
C ASN A 311 7.37 -1.16 16.42
N HIS A 312 6.20 -0.56 16.23
CA HIS A 312 5.91 0.83 16.59
C HIS A 312 5.31 0.83 18.01
N PRO A 313 6.07 1.28 19.04
CA PRO A 313 5.58 1.22 20.42
C PRO A 313 4.30 2.04 20.62
N VAL A 314 3.37 1.48 21.37
CA VAL A 314 2.09 2.12 21.72
C VAL A 314 2.28 2.89 23.02
N ARG A 315 1.94 4.18 23.01
CA ARG A 315 1.97 5.06 24.18
C ARG A 315 0.69 4.94 25.02
N ARG A 316 -0.47 4.86 24.36
CA ARG A 316 -1.78 4.89 25.01
C ARG A 316 -2.78 4.05 24.23
N VAL A 317 -3.64 3.34 24.97
CA VAL A 317 -4.76 2.56 24.43
C VAL A 317 -6.05 3.22 24.93
N VAL A 318 -6.94 3.59 24.00
CA VAL A 318 -8.24 4.17 24.34
C VAL A 318 -9.36 3.29 23.76
N VAL A 319 -10.15 2.69 24.62
CA VAL A 319 -11.30 1.85 24.24
C VAL A 319 -12.57 2.66 24.43
N HIS A 320 -13.51 2.54 23.51
CA HIS A 320 -14.78 3.27 23.59
C HIS A 320 -15.56 2.84 24.86
N PRO A 321 -16.14 3.79 25.62
CA PRO A 321 -16.81 3.46 26.88
C PRO A 321 -18.04 2.57 26.75
N ASP A 322 -18.63 2.47 25.57
CA ASP A 322 -19.77 1.58 25.32
C ASP A 322 -19.37 0.11 25.15
N TYR A 323 -18.08 -0.19 25.00
CA TYR A 323 -17.62 -1.56 24.84
C TYR A 323 -17.77 -2.33 26.16
N ARG A 324 -18.52 -3.44 26.15
CA ARG A 324 -18.81 -4.28 27.30
C ARG A 324 -18.09 -5.62 27.19
N GLN A 325 -16.88 -5.71 27.76
CA GLN A 325 -16.04 -6.93 27.67
C GLN A 325 -16.76 -8.18 28.19
N HIS A 326 -17.55 -8.04 29.26
CA HIS A 326 -18.20 -9.17 29.93
C HIS A 326 -19.54 -9.59 29.32
N GLU A 327 -20.00 -8.90 28.28
CA GLU A 327 -21.20 -9.26 27.54
C GLU A 327 -20.82 -9.95 26.22
N SER A 328 -20.76 -11.28 26.23
CA SER A 328 -20.21 -12.09 25.12
C SER A 328 -20.96 -11.90 23.79
N HIS A 329 -22.25 -11.56 23.85
CA HIS A 329 -23.08 -11.38 22.66
C HIS A 329 -23.27 -9.91 22.27
N ASN A 330 -22.61 -8.97 22.96
CA ASN A 330 -22.77 -7.53 22.73
C ASN A 330 -21.44 -6.90 22.30
N PHE A 331 -21.29 -6.69 20.99
CA PHE A 331 -20.15 -6.02 20.39
C PHE A 331 -20.40 -4.53 20.14
N ASN A 332 -21.40 -3.93 20.79
CA ASN A 332 -21.61 -2.49 20.68
C ASN A 332 -20.39 -1.74 21.22
N GLY A 333 -19.99 -0.67 20.56
CA GLY A 333 -18.79 0.09 20.90
C GLY A 333 -17.48 -0.65 20.68
N ASP A 334 -17.46 -1.66 19.81
CA ASP A 334 -16.24 -2.46 19.53
C ASP A 334 -15.26 -1.67 18.65
N ILE A 335 -14.67 -0.64 19.26
CA ILE A 335 -13.74 0.29 18.63
C ILE A 335 -12.70 0.75 19.66
N ALA A 336 -11.47 0.86 19.22
CA ALA A 336 -10.35 1.32 20.05
C ALA A 336 -9.36 2.11 19.20
N LEU A 337 -8.62 2.98 19.85
CA LEU A 337 -7.54 3.77 19.29
C LEU A 337 -6.23 3.47 20.04
N LEU A 338 -5.17 3.21 19.28
CA LEU A 338 -3.83 3.05 19.80
C LEU A 338 -3.01 4.29 19.42
N GLU A 339 -2.55 5.06 20.39
CA GLU A 339 -1.64 6.16 20.15
C GLU A 339 -0.21 5.62 20.09
N LEU A 340 0.47 5.79 18.99
CA LEU A 340 1.88 5.41 18.84
C LEU A 340 2.77 6.40 19.60
N GLN A 341 3.89 5.92 20.11
CA GLN A 341 4.84 6.76 20.85
C GLN A 341 5.41 7.87 19.97
N HIS A 342 5.64 7.58 18.69
CA HIS A 342 6.18 8.52 17.71
C HIS A 342 5.32 8.49 16.44
N SER A 343 5.27 9.62 15.74
CA SER A 343 4.69 9.68 14.41
C SER A 343 5.48 8.77 13.46
N VAL A 344 4.78 8.04 12.59
CA VAL A 344 5.41 7.16 11.62
C VAL A 344 5.77 7.96 10.36
N PRO A 345 6.93 7.71 9.76
CA PRO A 345 7.25 8.33 8.46
C PRO A 345 6.27 7.86 7.39
N LEU A 346 5.58 8.79 6.75
CA LEU A 346 4.66 8.47 5.67
C LEU A 346 5.42 8.26 4.37
N GLY A 347 4.92 7.34 3.58
CA GLY A 347 5.49 6.96 2.30
C GLY A 347 4.52 6.03 1.57
N PRO A 348 4.89 5.51 0.40
CA PRO A 348 3.96 4.75 -0.42
C PRO A 348 3.45 3.46 0.23
N ASN A 349 4.15 2.93 1.22
CA ASN A 349 3.75 1.71 1.95
C ASN A 349 3.15 2.01 3.32
N VAL A 350 3.16 3.27 3.77
CA VAL A 350 2.61 3.71 5.06
C VAL A 350 1.88 5.03 4.84
N LEU A 351 0.56 4.96 4.69
CA LEU A 351 -0.32 6.12 4.50
C LEU A 351 -1.60 5.93 5.32
N PRO A 352 -2.19 7.01 5.83
CA PRO A 352 -3.42 6.86 6.60
C PRO A 352 -4.65 6.67 5.72
N ILE A 353 -5.69 6.09 6.32
CA ILE A 353 -7.03 5.98 5.74
C ILE A 353 -7.89 7.18 6.20
N CYS A 354 -8.86 7.59 5.38
CA CYS A 354 -9.79 8.65 5.73
C CYS A 354 -10.96 8.12 6.58
N LEU A 355 -11.51 9.00 7.41
CA LEU A 355 -12.73 8.72 8.19
C LEU A 355 -13.98 9.08 7.37
N PRO A 356 -15.11 8.38 7.59
CA PRO A 356 -16.35 8.69 6.88
C PRO A 356 -17.02 9.96 7.42
N ASP A 357 -17.72 10.65 6.53
CA ASP A 357 -18.50 11.87 6.86
C ASP A 357 -19.96 11.78 6.43
N ASN A 358 -20.39 10.67 5.81
CA ASN A 358 -21.67 10.62 5.13
C ASN A 358 -22.27 9.22 5.16
N GLU A 359 -23.59 9.15 5.44
CA GLU A 359 -24.39 7.92 5.42
C GLU A 359 -24.43 7.23 4.05
N THR A 360 -24.25 7.96 2.96
CA THR A 360 -24.27 7.38 1.61
C THR A 360 -23.18 6.32 1.41
N LEU A 361 -22.12 6.36 2.23
CA LEU A 361 -21.04 5.38 2.21
C LEU A 361 -21.44 4.00 2.77
N TYR A 362 -22.69 3.88 3.26
CA TYR A 362 -23.24 2.64 3.85
C TYR A 362 -24.42 2.07 3.06
N HIS A 363 -24.73 2.62 1.88
CA HIS A 363 -25.84 2.13 1.05
C HIS A 363 -25.62 0.67 0.66
N SER A 364 -26.67 -0.15 0.79
CA SER A 364 -26.62 -1.56 0.37
C SER A 364 -26.29 -1.68 -1.10
N GLY A 365 -25.45 -2.65 -1.40
CA GLY A 365 -24.92 -2.88 -2.74
C GLY A 365 -23.63 -2.13 -3.05
N LEU A 366 -23.21 -1.19 -2.19
CA LEU A 366 -21.91 -0.51 -2.36
C LEU A 366 -20.77 -1.50 -2.10
N TRP A 367 -19.84 -1.59 -3.06
CA TRP A 367 -18.70 -2.49 -2.98
C TRP A 367 -17.54 -1.84 -2.24
N GLY A 368 -16.89 -2.62 -1.38
CA GLY A 368 -15.69 -2.21 -0.67
C GLY A 368 -14.70 -3.34 -0.53
N TYR A 369 -13.63 -3.06 0.14
CA TYR A 369 -12.53 -4.01 0.37
C TYR A 369 -12.25 -4.14 1.87
N VAL A 370 -11.97 -5.36 2.29
CA VAL A 370 -11.40 -5.66 3.61
C VAL A 370 -10.09 -6.40 3.37
N SER A 371 -9.04 -5.98 4.08
CA SER A 371 -7.71 -6.61 4.01
C SER A 371 -7.31 -7.12 5.39
N GLY A 372 -6.45 -8.14 5.43
CA GLY A 372 -5.99 -8.69 6.70
C GLY A 372 -4.99 -9.84 6.55
N PHE A 373 -4.44 -10.22 7.69
CA PHE A 373 -3.48 -11.34 7.82
C PHE A 373 -4.13 -12.54 8.51
N GLY A 374 -5.44 -12.71 8.34
CA GLY A 374 -6.21 -13.75 9.02
C GLY A 374 -6.02 -15.16 8.45
N VAL A 375 -6.88 -16.05 8.93
CA VAL A 375 -6.86 -17.46 8.55
C VAL A 375 -7.41 -17.63 7.13
N GLU A 376 -6.71 -18.38 6.31
CA GLU A 376 -7.17 -18.77 4.97
C GLU A 376 -7.21 -20.32 4.92
N MET A 377 -8.36 -20.88 4.57
CA MET A 377 -8.60 -22.32 4.51
C MET A 377 -8.17 -23.07 5.79
N GLY A 378 -8.37 -22.43 6.95
CA GLY A 378 -8.00 -23.01 8.25
C GLY A 378 -6.52 -22.83 8.63
N TRP A 379 -5.69 -22.20 7.79
CA TRP A 379 -4.27 -21.97 8.03
C TRP A 379 -3.97 -20.49 8.20
N LEU A 380 -3.08 -20.17 9.13
CA LEU A 380 -2.60 -18.81 9.32
C LEU A 380 -1.74 -18.38 8.12
N THR A 381 -2.13 -17.32 7.44
CA THR A 381 -1.33 -16.74 6.35
C THR A 381 -0.24 -15.81 6.90
N THR A 382 0.89 -15.72 6.21
CA THR A 382 1.92 -14.72 6.45
C THR A 382 1.79 -13.53 5.49
N LYS A 383 0.99 -13.68 4.44
CA LYS A 383 0.81 -12.67 3.41
C LYS A 383 -0.52 -11.93 3.58
N LEU A 384 -0.50 -10.64 3.38
CA LEU A 384 -1.71 -9.81 3.37
C LEU A 384 -2.62 -10.24 2.23
N LYS A 385 -3.89 -10.49 2.56
CA LYS A 385 -4.95 -10.82 1.61
C LYS A 385 -6.03 -9.75 1.67
N TYR A 386 -6.85 -9.67 0.62
CA TYR A 386 -8.02 -8.80 0.61
C TYR A 386 -9.20 -9.47 -0.10
N SER A 387 -10.39 -9.09 0.31
CA SER A 387 -11.67 -9.53 -0.30
C SER A 387 -12.48 -8.31 -0.71
N LYS A 388 -13.14 -8.42 -1.84
CA LYS A 388 -14.11 -7.42 -2.34
C LYS A 388 -15.51 -7.90 -1.98
N LEU A 389 -16.25 -7.10 -1.23
CA LEU A 389 -17.55 -7.48 -0.65
C LEU A 389 -18.55 -6.32 -0.78
N PRO A 390 -19.84 -6.61 -0.97
CA PRO A 390 -20.87 -5.57 -0.96
C PRO A 390 -21.38 -5.28 0.44
N VAL A 391 -21.77 -4.06 0.71
CA VAL A 391 -22.56 -3.71 1.88
C VAL A 391 -23.93 -4.40 1.72
N ALA A 392 -24.32 -5.18 2.72
CA ALA A 392 -25.56 -5.98 2.68
C ALA A 392 -26.75 -5.18 3.21
N PRO A 393 -27.97 -5.48 2.73
CA PRO A 393 -29.18 -4.90 3.33
C PRO A 393 -29.33 -5.36 4.78
N ARG A 394 -29.60 -4.42 5.68
CA ARG A 394 -29.70 -4.68 7.12
C ARG A 394 -30.75 -5.77 7.43
N GLU A 395 -31.88 -5.72 6.74
CA GLU A 395 -32.99 -6.67 6.90
C GLU A 395 -32.58 -8.10 6.52
N ALA A 396 -31.74 -8.24 5.49
CA ALA A 396 -31.21 -9.55 5.07
C ALA A 396 -30.32 -10.15 6.16
N CYS A 397 -29.46 -9.34 6.76
CA CYS A 397 -28.58 -9.78 7.85
C CYS A 397 -29.39 -10.15 9.12
N GLN A 398 -30.40 -9.36 9.45
CA GLN A 398 -31.30 -9.65 10.57
C GLN A 398 -32.07 -10.97 10.36
N ALA A 399 -32.57 -11.19 9.14
CA ALA A 399 -33.27 -12.43 8.79
C ALA A 399 -32.32 -13.63 8.88
N TRP A 400 -31.09 -13.48 8.39
CA TRP A 400 -30.04 -14.51 8.42
C TRP A 400 -29.67 -14.90 9.86
N LEU A 401 -29.55 -13.91 10.77
CA LEU A 401 -29.31 -14.16 12.19
C LEU A 401 -30.48 -14.90 12.86
N ARG A 402 -31.72 -14.47 12.57
CA ARG A 402 -32.93 -15.13 13.12
C ARG A 402 -33.04 -16.59 12.68
N GLN A 403 -32.77 -16.87 11.40
CA GLN A 403 -32.78 -18.24 10.86
C GLN A 403 -31.78 -19.16 11.58
N ARG A 404 -30.69 -18.60 12.06
CA ARG A 404 -29.60 -19.32 12.74
C ARG A 404 -29.72 -19.24 14.27
N GLN A 405 -30.83 -18.69 14.78
CA GLN A 405 -31.12 -18.55 16.21
C GLN A 405 -29.98 -17.83 16.96
N ARG A 406 -29.37 -16.84 16.31
CA ARG A 406 -28.27 -16.06 16.90
C ARG A 406 -28.82 -14.99 17.84
N THR A 407 -28.12 -14.76 18.94
CA THR A 407 -28.53 -13.84 20.02
C THR A 407 -27.62 -12.60 20.12
N GLU A 408 -26.64 -12.47 19.23
CA GLU A 408 -25.74 -11.31 19.20
C GLU A 408 -26.52 -10.02 18.93
N VAL A 409 -26.15 -8.97 19.62
CA VAL A 409 -26.74 -7.63 19.43
C VAL A 409 -26.30 -7.08 18.07
N PHE A 410 -27.26 -6.74 17.22
CA PHE A 410 -27.01 -6.06 15.96
C PHE A 410 -27.64 -4.67 16.02
N SER A 411 -26.91 -3.72 16.62
CA SER A 411 -27.38 -2.35 16.88
C SER A 411 -27.19 -1.43 15.66
N GLU A 412 -27.68 -0.21 15.74
CA GLU A 412 -27.49 0.84 14.73
C GLU A 412 -26.02 1.28 14.62
N ASN A 413 -25.18 0.91 15.58
CA ASN A 413 -23.75 1.17 15.56
C ASN A 413 -22.97 0.10 14.78
N MET A 414 -23.69 -0.76 14.06
CA MET A 414 -23.14 -1.86 13.27
C MET A 414 -23.81 -1.91 11.90
N PHE A 415 -23.06 -2.43 10.93
CA PHE A 415 -23.61 -2.81 9.64
C PHE A 415 -23.01 -4.14 9.20
N CYS A 416 -23.53 -4.72 8.16
CA CYS A 416 -23.13 -6.03 7.70
C CYS A 416 -22.68 -5.98 6.24
N VAL A 417 -21.76 -6.85 5.90
CA VAL A 417 -21.08 -6.88 4.60
C VAL A 417 -21.06 -8.34 4.12
N GLY A 418 -21.19 -8.52 2.83
CA GLY A 418 -21.12 -9.83 2.19
C GLY A 418 -22.45 -10.28 1.60
N ASP A 419 -22.49 -11.57 1.31
CA ASP A 419 -23.66 -12.23 0.69
C ASP A 419 -23.79 -13.62 1.30
N GLU A 420 -25.03 -14.06 1.53
CA GLU A 420 -25.30 -15.41 2.06
C GLU A 420 -24.68 -16.53 1.23
N ALA A 421 -24.59 -16.34 -0.09
CA ALA A 421 -24.06 -17.33 -1.02
C ALA A 421 -22.54 -17.32 -1.16
N GLN A 422 -21.87 -16.23 -0.76
CA GLN A 422 -20.41 -16.08 -0.93
C GLN A 422 -19.65 -16.61 0.30
N MET A 423 -18.64 -17.43 0.02
CA MET A 423 -17.76 -18.02 1.03
C MET A 423 -16.53 -17.14 1.32
N ASN A 424 -16.74 -15.82 1.53
CA ASN A 424 -15.61 -14.90 1.63
C ASN A 424 -15.78 -13.85 2.74
N SER A 425 -16.46 -14.20 3.82
CA SER A 425 -16.46 -13.35 5.00
C SER A 425 -15.09 -13.39 5.70
N VAL A 426 -14.81 -12.36 6.46
CA VAL A 426 -13.60 -12.23 7.26
C VAL A 426 -13.43 -13.36 8.27
N CYS A 427 -12.18 -13.63 8.64
CA CYS A 427 -11.80 -14.74 9.51
C CYS A 427 -11.01 -14.26 10.73
N GLN A 428 -10.69 -15.22 11.60
CA GLN A 428 -9.83 -14.99 12.76
C GLN A 428 -8.48 -14.44 12.31
N GLY A 429 -8.04 -13.34 12.91
CA GLY A 429 -6.83 -12.61 12.55
C GLY A 429 -7.09 -11.38 11.67
N ASP A 430 -8.31 -11.23 11.15
CA ASP A 430 -8.74 -10.01 10.45
C ASP A 430 -9.40 -9.01 11.40
N SER A 431 -9.73 -9.44 12.61
CA SER A 431 -10.35 -8.60 13.66
C SER A 431 -9.63 -7.28 13.85
N GLY A 432 -10.37 -6.19 13.80
CA GLY A 432 -9.82 -4.83 13.92
C GLY A 432 -9.37 -4.21 12.61
N SER A 433 -9.19 -5.00 11.55
CA SER A 433 -8.94 -4.47 10.20
C SER A 433 -10.15 -3.68 9.70
N VAL A 434 -9.94 -2.77 8.75
CA VAL A 434 -11.00 -1.89 8.28
C VAL A 434 -11.59 -2.35 6.95
N PHE A 435 -12.89 -2.13 6.82
CA PHE A 435 -13.60 -2.21 5.55
C PHE A 435 -13.55 -0.82 4.92
N VAL A 436 -13.06 -0.73 3.69
CA VAL A 436 -12.86 0.54 2.99
C VAL A 436 -13.73 0.62 1.75
N VAL A 437 -14.31 1.79 1.50
CA VAL A 437 -15.06 2.10 0.30
C VAL A 437 -14.46 3.33 -0.39
N TRP A 438 -14.63 3.41 -1.70
CA TRP A 438 -14.20 4.57 -2.48
C TRP A 438 -15.29 5.65 -2.41
N ASP A 439 -14.92 6.83 -1.96
CA ASP A 439 -15.82 7.99 -1.97
C ASP A 439 -15.60 8.80 -3.26
N ASN A 440 -16.57 8.78 -4.15
CA ASN A 440 -16.53 9.49 -5.42
C ASN A 440 -16.58 11.02 -5.28
N ARG A 441 -17.02 11.54 -4.12
CA ARG A 441 -17.07 12.99 -3.85
C ARG A 441 -15.68 13.55 -3.55
N THR A 442 -14.94 12.83 -2.72
CA THR A 442 -13.63 13.28 -2.24
C THR A 442 -12.47 12.65 -3.01
N LEU A 443 -12.73 11.58 -3.78
CA LEU A 443 -11.75 10.78 -4.50
C LEU A 443 -10.70 10.15 -3.53
N HIS A 444 -11.20 9.62 -2.41
CA HIS A 444 -10.40 8.97 -1.37
C HIS A 444 -11.01 7.63 -0.96
N TRP A 445 -10.17 6.73 -0.48
CA TRP A 445 -10.62 5.55 0.25
C TRP A 445 -10.96 5.93 1.70
N VAL A 446 -12.07 5.40 2.19
CA VAL A 446 -12.64 5.76 3.50
C VAL A 446 -12.88 4.48 4.31
N ALA A 447 -12.46 4.46 5.57
CA ALA A 447 -12.71 3.36 6.51
C ALA A 447 -14.13 3.48 7.07
N THR A 448 -15.07 2.75 6.48
CA THR A 448 -16.48 2.78 6.93
C THR A 448 -16.76 1.77 8.04
N GLY A 449 -15.99 0.67 8.10
CA GLY A 449 -16.22 -0.38 9.09
C GLY A 449 -14.96 -0.91 9.72
N ILE A 450 -15.10 -1.47 10.92
CA ILE A 450 -14.04 -2.23 11.62
C ILE A 450 -14.57 -3.67 11.77
N VAL A 451 -13.76 -4.65 11.36
CA VAL A 451 -14.09 -6.07 11.51
C VAL A 451 -14.34 -6.38 12.98
N SER A 452 -15.56 -6.77 13.33
CA SER A 452 -15.96 -6.96 14.72
C SER A 452 -16.31 -8.42 15.02
N TRP A 453 -17.33 -8.98 14.36
CA TRP A 453 -17.75 -10.36 14.63
C TRP A 453 -18.39 -11.02 13.42
N GLY A 454 -18.56 -12.33 13.49
CA GLY A 454 -19.21 -13.11 12.43
C GLY A 454 -19.59 -14.50 12.91
N VAL A 455 -20.39 -15.20 12.12
CA VAL A 455 -20.85 -16.55 12.42
C VAL A 455 -20.11 -17.56 11.51
N GLY A 456 -18.96 -17.98 11.99
CA GLY A 456 -18.09 -18.90 11.23
C GLY A 456 -17.22 -18.16 10.21
N CYS A 457 -16.08 -18.77 9.94
CA CYS A 457 -15.04 -18.22 9.08
C CYS A 457 -15.41 -18.42 7.62
N GLY A 458 -15.43 -17.37 6.84
CA GLY A 458 -15.66 -17.42 5.40
C GLY A 458 -17.07 -17.78 4.97
N LYS A 459 -18.08 -17.64 5.84
CA LYS A 459 -19.46 -18.04 5.55
C LYS A 459 -20.46 -16.94 5.93
N GLY A 460 -21.26 -16.52 4.96
CA GLY A 460 -22.33 -15.57 5.17
C GLY A 460 -21.83 -14.15 5.39
N TYR A 461 -22.52 -13.43 6.25
CA TYR A 461 -22.27 -12.01 6.50
C TYR A 461 -21.21 -11.79 7.57
N GLY A 462 -20.37 -10.76 7.38
CA GLY A 462 -19.52 -10.20 8.41
C GLY A 462 -20.18 -8.98 9.04
N PHE A 463 -19.96 -8.78 10.32
CA PHE A 463 -20.53 -7.66 11.08
C PHE A 463 -19.42 -6.71 11.49
N TYR A 464 -19.65 -5.44 11.23
CA TYR A 464 -18.63 -4.38 11.32
C TYR A 464 -19.15 -3.26 12.23
N THR A 465 -18.26 -2.72 13.05
CA THR A 465 -18.51 -1.47 13.77
C THR A 465 -18.66 -0.34 12.74
N LYS A 466 -19.75 0.43 12.83
CA LYS A 466 -20.04 1.56 11.92
C LYS A 466 -19.21 2.77 12.34
N VAL A 467 -18.09 3.01 11.67
CA VAL A 467 -17.11 4.04 12.05
C VAL A 467 -17.75 5.44 12.09
N LEU A 468 -18.69 5.73 11.17
CA LEU A 468 -19.36 7.04 11.09
C LEU A 468 -19.96 7.47 12.44
N ASN A 469 -20.53 6.53 13.19
CA ASN A 469 -21.16 6.82 14.47
C ASN A 469 -20.15 7.17 15.58
N TYR A 470 -18.87 6.95 15.34
CA TYR A 470 -17.80 7.15 16.31
C TYR A 470 -16.80 8.25 15.89
N VAL A 471 -17.02 8.94 14.76
CA VAL A 471 -16.06 9.92 14.21
C VAL A 471 -15.80 11.06 15.21
N ASP A 472 -16.85 11.55 15.87
CA ASP A 472 -16.70 12.63 16.88
C ASP A 472 -15.86 12.18 18.07
N TRP A 473 -16.08 10.95 18.56
CA TRP A 473 -15.26 10.36 19.60
C TRP A 473 -13.80 10.17 19.14
N ILE A 474 -13.58 9.66 17.93
CA ILE A 474 -12.24 9.50 17.36
C ILE A 474 -11.51 10.83 17.35
N LYS A 475 -12.13 11.88 16.82
CA LYS A 475 -11.54 13.22 16.75
C LYS A 475 -11.24 13.79 18.14
N MET A 476 -12.18 13.65 19.08
CA MET A 476 -12.01 14.09 20.47
C MET A 476 -10.78 13.46 21.12
N VAL A 477 -10.63 12.13 20.96
CA VAL A 477 -9.49 11.37 21.51
C VAL A 477 -8.17 11.81 20.84
N MET A 478 -8.18 11.93 19.51
CA MET A 478 -6.97 12.32 18.76
C MET A 478 -6.51 13.76 19.06
N GLU A 479 -7.45 14.64 19.41
CA GLU A 479 -7.16 16.02 19.81
C GLU A 479 -6.76 16.16 21.30
N GLY A 480 -6.78 15.06 22.05
CA GLY A 480 -6.44 15.07 23.48
C GLY A 480 -7.49 15.75 24.37
N LYS A 481 -8.75 15.68 23.98
CA LYS A 481 -9.88 16.28 24.70
C LYS A 481 -10.73 15.25 25.45
N ASP A 482 -10.22 14.02 25.59
CA ASP A 482 -10.89 12.89 26.28
C ASP A 482 -10.68 12.88 27.81
#